data_c1f02957a1cad8d268966eb564fe5445
#
_entry.id   c1f02957a1cad8d268966eb564fe5445
#
_cell.length_a   1.000
_cell.length_b   1.000
_cell.length_c   1.000
_cell.angle_alpha   90.00
_cell.angle_beta   90.00
_cell.angle_gamma   90.00
#
_symmetry.space_group_name_H-M   'P 1'
#
loop_
_entity.id
_entity.type
_entity.pdbx_description
1 polymer ?
#
loop_
_entity_poly.entity_id
_entity_poly.type
_entity_poly.pdbx_seq_one_letter_code
_entity_poly.pdbx_strand_id
1 'polypeptide(L)'
;MLSPEKQVSEDNKDFTVDQFAAGVRYKMGENSGLDATIKFVFDCGSVVFVDGKSSPNVVHHNDNEADVTLRLAIETVNQLYRKELNPMMAVMSGKIKIEGNAMVAMKLGQIFG
;
A
#
# COMPACT_ATOMS: atom_id res chain seq x y z
N MET A 1 -5.73 -21.59 14.81
CA MET A 1 -4.98 -20.35 14.65
C MET A 1 -5.83 -19.28 13.96
N LEU A 2 -5.74 -18.07 14.44
CA LEU A 2 -6.49 -16.97 13.85
C LEU A 2 -5.80 -16.48 12.59
N SER A 3 -6.59 -16.14 11.58
CA SER A 3 -6.09 -15.47 10.40
C SER A 3 -5.70 -14.02 10.76
N PRO A 4 -4.87 -13.36 9.95
CA PRO A 4 -4.46 -11.98 10.25
C PRO A 4 -5.63 -11.03 10.45
N GLU A 5 -6.70 -11.18 9.70
CA GLU A 5 -7.85 -10.30 9.83
C GLU A 5 -8.62 -10.55 11.12
N LYS A 6 -8.46 -11.72 11.73
CA LYS A 6 -9.06 -11.98 13.04
C LYS A 6 -8.18 -11.53 14.18
N GLN A 7 -6.91 -11.30 13.91
CA GLN A 7 -5.98 -10.75 14.88
C GLN A 7 -6.14 -9.25 15.01
N VAL A 8 -6.71 -8.62 14.00
CA VAL A 8 -7.12 -7.24 14.10
C VAL A 8 -8.26 -7.21 15.11
N SER A 9 -8.05 -6.53 16.20
CA SER A 9 -8.98 -6.50 17.31
C SER A 9 -10.39 -6.14 16.86
N GLU A 10 -11.37 -6.70 17.54
CA GLU A 10 -12.76 -6.33 17.32
C GLU A 10 -13.00 -4.87 17.67
N ASP A 11 -12.21 -4.33 18.61
CA ASP A 11 -12.27 -2.93 19.02
C ASP A 11 -11.56 -2.03 18.03
N ASN A 12 -10.61 -2.60 17.28
CA ASN A 12 -9.82 -1.86 16.31
C ASN A 12 -9.59 -2.73 15.10
N LYS A 13 -10.26 -2.42 14.03
CA LYS A 13 -10.17 -3.17 12.78
C LYS A 13 -9.13 -2.62 11.82
N ASP A 14 -8.29 -1.73 12.32
CA ASP A 14 -7.26 -1.11 11.49
C ASP A 14 -6.10 -2.06 11.26
N PHE A 15 -5.49 -1.93 10.11
CA PHE A 15 -4.35 -2.74 9.74
C PHE A 15 -3.06 -2.13 10.28
N THR A 16 -2.13 -3.00 10.62
CA THR A 16 -0.73 -2.62 10.83
C THR A 16 -0.05 -2.57 9.46
N VAL A 17 1.18 -2.05 9.44
CA VAL A 17 1.98 -2.04 8.21
C VAL A 17 2.17 -3.46 7.67
N ASP A 18 2.44 -4.43 8.55
CA ASP A 18 2.64 -5.81 8.13
C ASP A 18 1.36 -6.40 7.54
N GLN A 19 0.22 -6.09 8.14
CA GLN A 19 -1.06 -6.55 7.62
C GLN A 19 -1.38 -5.89 6.28
N PHE A 20 -1.02 -4.62 6.12
CA PHE A 20 -1.16 -3.94 4.85
C PHE A 20 -0.32 -4.62 3.78
N ALA A 21 0.95 -4.92 4.10
CA ALA A 21 1.84 -5.61 3.17
C ALA A 21 1.29 -6.98 2.76
N ALA A 22 0.77 -7.72 3.73
CA ALA A 22 0.16 -9.03 3.46
C ALA A 22 -1.07 -8.90 2.56
N GLY A 23 -1.90 -7.88 2.80
CA GLY A 23 -3.08 -7.63 1.99
C GLY A 23 -2.72 -7.25 0.56
N VAL A 24 -1.70 -6.42 0.39
CA VAL A 24 -1.21 -6.05 -0.94
C VAL A 24 -0.68 -7.28 -1.67
N ARG A 25 0.10 -8.10 -0.97
CA ARG A 25 0.65 -9.33 -1.53
C ARG A 25 -0.46 -10.26 -2.01
N TYR A 26 -1.49 -10.41 -1.20
CA TYR A 26 -2.63 -11.24 -1.56
C TYR A 26 -3.37 -10.69 -2.79
N LYS A 27 -3.60 -9.38 -2.81
CA LYS A 27 -4.34 -8.72 -3.89
C LYS A 27 -3.56 -8.73 -5.20
N MET A 28 -2.24 -8.55 -5.12
CA MET A 28 -1.38 -8.55 -6.31
C MET A 28 -1.28 -9.93 -6.92
N GLY A 29 -1.26 -10.98 -6.11
CA GLY A 29 -1.03 -12.34 -6.59
C GLY A 29 0.34 -12.48 -7.24
N GLU A 30 0.45 -13.37 -8.20
CA GLU A 30 1.71 -13.60 -8.90
C GLU A 30 1.92 -12.66 -10.08
N ASN A 31 0.83 -12.20 -10.68
CA ASN A 31 0.90 -11.32 -11.84
C ASN A 31 -0.29 -10.37 -11.82
N SER A 32 -0.04 -9.20 -11.26
CA SER A 32 -1.09 -8.19 -11.09
C SER A 32 -1.35 -7.38 -12.35
N GLY A 33 -0.42 -7.38 -13.30
CA GLY A 33 -0.47 -6.48 -14.44
C GLY A 33 -0.04 -5.06 -14.10
N LEU A 34 0.46 -4.83 -12.89
CA LEU A 34 0.91 -3.50 -12.47
C LEU A 34 2.06 -2.99 -13.32
N ASP A 35 3.02 -3.85 -13.64
CA ASP A 35 4.19 -3.56 -14.47
C ASP A 35 4.92 -2.28 -14.02
N ALA A 36 5.02 -2.11 -12.73
CA ALA A 36 5.67 -0.94 -12.11
C ALA A 36 6.08 -1.28 -10.69
N THR A 37 6.91 -0.42 -10.11
CA THR A 37 7.30 -0.54 -8.71
C THR A 37 6.75 0.63 -7.92
N ILE A 38 6.17 0.35 -6.76
CA ILE A 38 5.60 1.36 -5.88
C ILE A 38 6.19 1.14 -4.49
N LYS A 39 6.71 2.20 -3.89
CA LYS A 39 7.23 2.15 -2.53
C LYS A 39 6.34 2.98 -1.61
N PHE A 40 5.89 2.37 -0.53
CA PHE A 40 5.17 3.06 0.53
C PHE A 40 6.13 3.31 1.68
N VAL A 41 6.29 4.58 2.05
CA VAL A 41 7.10 4.97 3.20
C VAL A 41 6.17 5.55 4.25
N PHE A 42 6.10 4.87 5.40
CA PHE A 42 5.18 5.25 6.46
C PHE A 42 5.85 6.17 7.47
N ASP A 43 5.03 6.94 8.17
CA ASP A 43 5.51 7.89 9.19
C ASP A 43 6.41 7.23 10.24
N CYS A 44 6.13 5.97 10.55
CA CYS A 44 6.91 5.22 11.54
C CYS A 44 8.26 4.75 11.02
N GLY A 45 8.57 5.04 9.75
CA GLY A 45 9.82 4.64 9.11
C GLY A 45 9.75 3.30 8.39
N SER A 46 8.65 2.58 8.50
CA SER A 46 8.49 1.31 7.81
C SER A 46 8.33 1.52 6.32
N VAL A 47 8.81 0.56 5.54
CA VAL A 47 8.73 0.59 4.07
C VAL A 47 8.00 -0.65 3.59
N VAL A 48 7.09 -0.47 2.63
CA VAL A 48 6.49 -1.56 1.89
C VAL A 48 6.79 -1.33 0.42
N PHE A 49 7.55 -2.21 -0.17
CA PHE A 49 7.95 -2.12 -1.58
C PHE A 49 7.14 -3.13 -2.39
N VAL A 50 6.44 -2.63 -3.40
CA VAL A 50 5.61 -3.46 -4.26
C VAL A 50 6.29 -3.54 -5.62
N ASP A 51 6.81 -4.72 -5.94
CA ASP A 51 7.47 -4.98 -7.21
C ASP A 51 6.53 -5.71 -8.16
N GLY A 52 5.86 -4.94 -8.99
CA GLY A 52 4.96 -5.48 -10.00
C GLY A 52 5.63 -5.76 -11.33
N LYS A 53 6.96 -5.60 -11.41
CA LYS A 53 7.72 -5.92 -12.63
C LYS A 53 8.30 -7.33 -12.60
N SER A 54 8.61 -7.82 -11.41
CA SER A 54 9.13 -9.16 -11.25
C SER A 54 8.07 -10.21 -11.51
N SER A 55 8.48 -11.36 -11.96
CA SER A 55 7.59 -12.49 -12.18
C SER A 55 8.11 -13.68 -11.36
N PRO A 56 7.38 -14.06 -10.29
CA PRO A 56 6.13 -13.47 -9.79
C PRO A 56 6.32 -12.10 -9.17
N ASN A 57 5.22 -11.36 -9.01
CA ASN A 57 5.23 -10.07 -8.31
C ASN A 57 5.64 -10.29 -6.84
N VAL A 58 6.35 -9.33 -6.28
CA VAL A 58 6.92 -9.44 -4.94
C VAL A 58 6.53 -8.24 -4.11
N VAL A 59 6.28 -8.47 -2.83
CA VAL A 59 6.08 -7.40 -1.84
C VAL A 59 7.09 -7.65 -0.72
N HIS A 60 7.93 -6.65 -0.44
CA HIS A 60 8.96 -6.77 0.59
C HIS A 60 9.14 -5.44 1.32
N HIS A 61 10.10 -5.39 2.24
CA HIS A 61 10.30 -4.22 3.09
C HIS A 61 11.63 -3.50 2.85
N ASN A 62 12.34 -3.84 1.78
CA ASN A 62 13.61 -3.20 1.46
C ASN A 62 13.37 -1.81 0.87
N ASP A 63 14.20 -0.85 1.26
CA ASP A 63 14.10 0.52 0.77
C ASP A 63 14.89 0.67 -0.52
N ASN A 64 14.33 0.12 -1.60
CA ASN A 64 14.94 0.22 -2.92
C ASN A 64 14.34 1.40 -3.69
N GLU A 65 14.97 1.77 -4.80
CA GLU A 65 14.40 2.75 -5.69
C GLU A 65 13.15 2.18 -6.37
N ALA A 66 12.13 3.01 -6.48
CA ALA A 66 10.86 2.64 -7.10
C ALA A 66 10.48 3.67 -8.16
N ASP A 67 9.58 3.26 -9.06
CA ASP A 67 9.04 4.18 -10.06
C ASP A 67 8.30 5.33 -9.38
N VAL A 68 7.62 5.03 -8.28
CA VAL A 68 6.96 6.06 -7.48
C VAL A 68 7.10 5.71 -6.00
N THR A 69 7.26 6.75 -5.18
CA THR A 69 7.27 6.63 -3.73
C THR A 69 6.07 7.39 -3.18
N LEU A 70 5.34 6.73 -2.29
CA LEU A 70 4.18 7.31 -1.62
C LEU A 70 4.49 7.41 -0.14
N ARG A 71 4.42 8.62 0.40
CA ARG A 71 4.64 8.87 1.83
C ARG A 71 3.31 9.13 2.48
N LEU A 72 3.00 8.37 3.51
CA LEU A 72 1.70 8.44 4.17
C LEU A 72 1.77 7.82 5.56
N ALA A 73 0.72 8.03 6.33
CA ALA A 73 0.54 7.34 7.61
C ALA A 73 -0.26 6.07 7.38
N ILE A 74 -0.05 5.05 8.24
CA ILE A 74 -0.88 3.84 8.20
C ILE A 74 -2.35 4.18 8.47
N GLU A 75 -2.60 5.21 9.25
CA GLU A 75 -3.96 5.69 9.48
C GLU A 75 -4.66 6.07 8.17
N THR A 76 -3.92 6.70 7.26
CA THR A 76 -4.46 7.05 5.94
C THR A 76 -4.87 5.80 5.16
N VAL A 77 -4.03 4.76 5.21
CA VAL A 77 -4.36 3.47 4.57
C VAL A 77 -5.67 2.93 5.13
N ASN A 78 -5.83 2.97 6.44
CA ASN A 78 -7.03 2.46 7.08
C ASN A 78 -8.28 3.25 6.69
N GLN A 79 -8.15 4.56 6.56
CA GLN A 79 -9.24 5.40 6.10
C GLN A 79 -9.65 5.04 4.67
N LEU A 80 -8.67 4.72 3.82
CA LEU A 80 -8.94 4.29 2.45
C LEU A 80 -9.70 2.96 2.43
N TYR A 81 -9.28 2.01 3.25
CA TYR A 81 -9.95 0.71 3.32
C TYR A 81 -11.36 0.80 3.90
N ARG A 82 -11.58 1.70 4.84
CA ARG A 82 -12.90 1.92 5.42
C ARG A 82 -13.81 2.77 4.53
N LYS A 83 -13.32 3.22 3.38
CA LYS A 83 -14.05 4.09 2.46
C LYS A 83 -14.39 5.45 3.06
N GLU A 84 -13.64 5.87 4.07
CA GLU A 84 -13.79 7.19 4.69
C GLU A 84 -13.04 8.26 3.91
N LEU A 85 -12.15 7.83 3.02
CA LEU A 85 -11.30 8.72 2.24
C LEU A 85 -11.02 8.03 0.92
N ASN A 86 -11.11 8.76 -0.19
CA ASN A 86 -10.68 8.16 -1.44
C ASN A 86 -9.25 8.57 -1.79
N PRO A 87 -8.55 7.78 -2.63
CA PRO A 87 -7.14 8.04 -2.92
C PRO A 87 -6.89 9.43 -3.50
N MET A 88 -7.75 9.92 -4.38
CA MET A 88 -7.56 11.24 -4.98
C MET A 88 -7.65 12.34 -3.94
N MET A 89 -8.62 12.24 -3.04
CA MET A 89 -8.76 13.21 -1.95
C MET A 89 -7.56 13.16 -1.01
N ALA A 90 -7.04 11.96 -0.76
CA ALA A 90 -5.87 11.79 0.09
C ALA A 90 -4.65 12.51 -0.51
N VAL A 91 -4.47 12.40 -1.82
CA VAL A 91 -3.39 13.09 -2.52
C VAL A 91 -3.60 14.59 -2.49
N MET A 92 -4.81 15.04 -2.79
CA MET A 92 -5.11 16.48 -2.85
C MET A 92 -4.98 17.15 -1.50
N SER A 93 -5.32 16.45 -0.43
CA SER A 93 -5.23 17.00 0.93
C SER A 93 -3.84 16.87 1.55
N GLY A 94 -2.90 16.24 0.84
CA GLY A 94 -1.54 16.06 1.34
C GLY A 94 -1.36 14.88 2.28
N LYS A 95 -2.37 14.04 2.46
CA LYS A 95 -2.26 12.83 3.28
C LYS A 95 -1.41 11.77 2.62
N ILE A 96 -1.36 11.78 1.29
CA ILE A 96 -0.43 10.96 0.52
C ILE A 96 0.44 11.91 -0.28
N LYS A 97 1.74 11.83 -0.09
CA LYS A 97 2.71 12.61 -0.87
C LYS A 97 3.32 11.71 -1.91
N ILE A 98 3.27 12.14 -3.16
CA ILE A 98 3.75 11.36 -4.29
C ILE A 98 5.10 11.90 -4.73
N GLU A 99 6.10 11.02 -4.82
CA GLU A 99 7.43 11.35 -5.34
C GLU A 99 7.74 10.38 -6.48
N GLY A 100 8.08 10.91 -7.63
CA GLY A 100 8.41 10.11 -8.80
C GLY A 100 7.32 10.12 -9.84
N ASN A 101 7.09 8.97 -10.46
CA ASN A 101 6.19 8.87 -11.60
C ASN A 101 4.72 8.88 -11.17
N ALA A 102 4.08 10.05 -11.34
CA ALA A 102 2.69 10.23 -10.94
C ALA A 102 1.73 9.32 -11.71
N MET A 103 2.07 8.93 -12.94
CA MET A 103 1.21 8.04 -13.69
C MET A 103 1.15 6.64 -13.07
N VAL A 104 2.25 6.22 -12.46
CA VAL A 104 2.26 4.95 -11.72
C VAL A 104 1.39 5.07 -10.48
N ALA A 105 1.39 6.24 -9.84
CA ALA A 105 0.54 6.46 -8.67
C ALA A 105 -0.95 6.27 -8.98
N MET A 106 -1.36 6.53 -10.22
CA MET A 106 -2.75 6.33 -10.61
C MET A 106 -3.16 4.86 -10.59
N LYS A 107 -2.18 3.95 -10.57
CA LYS A 107 -2.43 2.51 -10.48
C LYS A 107 -2.77 2.06 -9.07
N LEU A 108 -2.83 2.99 -8.11
CA LEU A 108 -3.19 2.66 -6.73
C LEU A 108 -4.54 1.96 -6.62
N GLY A 109 -5.44 2.19 -7.56
CA GLY A 109 -6.71 1.49 -7.57
C GLY A 109 -6.57 -0.03 -7.65
N GLN A 110 -5.47 -0.53 -8.18
CA GLN A 110 -5.20 -1.96 -8.21
C GLN A 110 -4.84 -2.50 -6.84
N ILE A 111 -4.42 -1.63 -5.93
CA ILE A 111 -4.03 -2.00 -4.57
C ILE A 111 -5.19 -1.76 -3.60
N PHE A 112 -5.86 -0.63 -3.72
CA PHE A 112 -6.92 -0.22 -2.79
C PHE A 112 -8.33 -0.47 -3.31
N GLY A 113 -8.47 -0.60 -4.60
CA GLY A 113 -9.77 -0.79 -5.21
C GLY A 113 -10.34 -2.14 -4.88
#